data_4a4220eadd84fcc8c8c75c60b9e4dd98
#
_entry.id   4a4220eadd84fcc8c8c75c60b9e4dd98
#
_cell.length_a   1.000
_cell.length_b   1.000
_cell.length_c   1.000
_cell.angle_alpha   90.00
_cell.angle_beta   90.00
_cell.angle_gamma   90.00
#
_symmetry.space_group_name_H-M   'P 1'
#
loop_
_entity.id
_entity.type
_entity.pdbx_description
1 polymer ?
#
loop_
_entity_poly.entity_id
_entity_poly.type
_entity_poly.pdbx_seq_one_letter_code
_entity_poly.pdbx_strand_id
1 'polypeptide(L)'
;MPKKYATNEFEEYIISVIDGYERTIVYPDGEDIRLAQALKIFNQFNKSTTILLGKKDFILKNLKETGIDNLNTIDIIDPSLPPNLDKYKNILFDIFKSKGKMLSEETLDNMVKENNYYAALLIKAGEAHCGISGSISSTELMMKPLIQVIQAGHKKRYLNGAVLEIIPNCPYGLSDQFLLADIAVIPDPNEEQMMDIVLLSYETASTLFKGEPKIAMLSYSTKGSANSEKINQINNVITRVKKINPDIKIDGELQIDAALFPDAAKAKCPNSEVAGKANVLIFPELNSANMVLKVIHRLAGASYYGTTIQGAAIPFNDVSRGCFPIDLVWISGMTLMQRKNLEDKNMIE
;
A
#
# COMPACT_ATOMS: atom_id res chain seq x y z
N MET A 1 11.00 -5.33 -24.66
CA MET A 1 10.51 -6.51 -23.93
C MET A 1 9.41 -6.24 -22.88
N PRO A 2 9.23 -5.03 -22.30
CA PRO A 2 8.16 -4.78 -21.31
C PRO A 2 6.74 -5.04 -21.80
N LYS A 3 6.44 -4.66 -23.05
CA LYS A 3 5.09 -4.74 -23.66
C LYS A 3 4.40 -6.13 -23.68
N LYS A 4 5.11 -7.19 -23.35
CA LYS A 4 4.53 -8.54 -23.38
C LYS A 4 3.67 -8.85 -22.13
N TYR A 5 3.92 -8.16 -21.01
CA TYR A 5 3.27 -8.45 -19.72
C TYR A 5 2.38 -7.32 -19.25
N ALA A 6 2.65 -6.08 -19.67
CA ALA A 6 1.83 -4.91 -19.37
C ALA A 6 0.62 -4.82 -20.32
N THR A 7 -0.54 -4.53 -19.76
CA THR A 7 -1.81 -4.34 -20.49
C THR A 7 -2.21 -2.87 -20.59
N ASN A 8 -1.54 -1.99 -19.84
CA ASN A 8 -1.78 -0.55 -19.83
C ASN A 8 -0.49 0.25 -19.52
N GLU A 9 -0.55 1.56 -19.68
CA GLU A 9 0.59 2.46 -19.50
C GLU A 9 1.14 2.50 -18.06
N PHE A 10 0.31 2.26 -17.06
CA PHE A 10 0.75 2.22 -15.66
C PHE A 10 1.61 0.98 -15.39
N GLU A 11 1.23 -0.17 -15.92
CA GLU A 11 2.01 -1.41 -15.81
C GLU A 11 3.35 -1.30 -16.55
N GLU A 12 3.36 -0.67 -17.73
CA GLU A 12 4.62 -0.33 -18.44
C GLU A 12 5.49 0.61 -17.60
N TYR A 13 4.89 1.57 -16.90
CA TYR A 13 5.59 2.48 -16.02
C TYR A 13 6.21 1.75 -14.82
N ILE A 14 5.48 0.87 -14.14
CA ILE A 14 6.03 0.03 -13.06
C ILE A 14 7.29 -0.69 -13.55
N ILE A 15 7.18 -1.43 -14.67
CA ILE A 15 8.32 -2.19 -15.22
C ILE A 15 9.50 -1.26 -15.50
N SER A 16 9.26 -0.07 -16.06
CA SER A 16 10.33 0.87 -16.38
C SER A 16 11.06 1.43 -15.16
N VAL A 17 10.34 1.63 -14.05
CA VAL A 17 10.92 2.18 -12.80
C VAL A 17 11.75 1.15 -12.06
N ILE A 18 11.32 -0.13 -12.10
CA ILE A 18 12.01 -1.22 -11.40
C ILE A 18 13.00 -1.98 -12.29
N ASP A 19 13.21 -1.55 -13.53
CA ASP A 19 14.19 -2.18 -14.43
C ASP A 19 15.61 -2.06 -13.85
N GLY A 20 16.27 -3.20 -13.66
CA GLY A 20 17.58 -3.28 -13.01
C GLY A 20 17.60 -2.93 -11.52
N TYR A 21 16.43 -2.68 -10.91
CA TYR A 21 16.32 -2.46 -9.47
C TYR A 21 15.87 -3.74 -8.77
N GLU A 22 16.82 -4.41 -8.12
CA GLU A 22 16.64 -5.70 -7.48
C GLU A 22 16.80 -5.58 -5.97
N ARG A 23 15.82 -6.08 -5.21
CA ARG A 23 15.79 -6.11 -3.75
C ARG A 23 15.21 -7.45 -3.26
N THR A 24 15.32 -7.69 -1.97
CA THR A 24 14.72 -8.89 -1.36
C THR A 24 13.31 -8.58 -0.91
N ILE A 25 12.32 -9.31 -1.43
CA ILE A 25 10.90 -9.22 -1.07
C ILE A 25 10.53 -10.43 -0.23
N VAL A 26 9.92 -10.23 0.93
CA VAL A 26 9.40 -11.33 1.76
C VAL A 26 7.88 -11.47 1.63
N TYR A 27 7.42 -12.70 1.49
CA TYR A 27 6.02 -13.06 1.40
C TYR A 27 5.64 -14.04 2.54
N PRO A 28 4.93 -13.56 3.57
CA PRO A 28 4.42 -14.41 4.66
C PRO A 28 3.51 -15.53 4.20
N ASP A 29 2.75 -15.29 3.12
CA ASP A 29 1.77 -16.21 2.55
C ASP A 29 2.39 -17.14 1.47
N GLY A 30 3.63 -17.61 1.68
CA GLY A 30 4.41 -18.37 0.70
C GLY A 30 3.76 -19.68 0.23
N GLU A 31 2.83 -20.24 1.01
CA GLU A 31 2.09 -21.46 0.64
C GLU A 31 0.96 -21.20 -0.37
N ASP A 32 0.67 -19.96 -0.75
CA ASP A 32 -0.37 -19.64 -1.73
C ASP A 32 0.09 -19.97 -3.15
N ILE A 33 -0.64 -20.85 -3.85
CA ILE A 33 -0.36 -21.22 -5.24
C ILE A 33 -0.41 -20.01 -6.19
N ARG A 34 -1.26 -18.99 -5.89
CA ARG A 34 -1.37 -17.76 -6.68
C ARG A 34 -0.09 -16.95 -6.64
N LEU A 35 0.65 -17.00 -5.52
CA LEU A 35 1.96 -16.34 -5.42
C LEU A 35 2.98 -17.05 -6.32
N ALA A 36 3.01 -18.37 -6.35
CA ALA A 36 3.88 -19.11 -7.28
C ALA A 36 3.56 -18.76 -8.75
N GLN A 37 2.26 -18.64 -9.10
CA GLN A 37 1.82 -18.20 -10.43
C GLN A 37 2.26 -16.76 -10.73
N ALA A 38 2.17 -15.86 -9.77
CA ALA A 38 2.63 -14.48 -9.89
C ALA A 38 4.15 -14.40 -10.10
N LEU A 39 4.92 -15.13 -9.31
CA LEU A 39 6.39 -15.17 -9.42
C LEU A 39 6.87 -15.68 -10.78
N LYS A 40 6.15 -16.61 -11.39
CA LYS A 40 6.44 -17.05 -12.77
C LYS A 40 6.40 -15.90 -13.77
N ILE A 41 5.50 -14.94 -13.58
CA ILE A 41 5.38 -13.76 -14.43
C ILE A 41 6.41 -12.71 -14.00
N PHE A 42 6.46 -12.37 -12.72
CA PHE A 42 7.31 -11.33 -12.15
C PHE A 42 8.79 -11.56 -12.47
N ASN A 43 9.28 -12.79 -12.32
CA ASN A 43 10.67 -13.17 -12.60
C ASN A 43 11.08 -13.06 -14.07
N GLN A 44 10.15 -12.77 -15.00
CA GLN A 44 10.46 -12.54 -16.40
C GLN A 44 11.02 -11.13 -16.65
N PHE A 45 10.69 -10.16 -15.79
CA PHE A 45 11.11 -8.76 -15.97
C PHE A 45 11.81 -8.15 -14.75
N ASN A 46 11.82 -8.82 -13.59
CA ASN A 46 12.58 -8.39 -12.42
C ASN A 46 13.24 -9.59 -11.74
N LYS A 47 14.47 -9.44 -11.24
CA LYS A 47 15.29 -10.50 -10.64
C LYS A 47 15.48 -10.34 -9.13
N SER A 48 14.60 -9.61 -8.48
CA SER A 48 14.56 -9.49 -7.02
C SER A 48 14.57 -10.87 -6.35
N THR A 49 15.30 -10.98 -5.26
CA THR A 49 15.26 -12.17 -4.42
C THR A 49 13.92 -12.25 -3.71
N THR A 50 13.36 -13.43 -3.64
CA THR A 50 12.06 -13.70 -3.01
C THR A 50 12.25 -14.62 -1.82
N ILE A 51 11.79 -14.23 -0.64
CA ILE A 51 11.72 -15.10 0.55
C ILE A 51 10.26 -15.54 0.72
N LEU A 52 10.00 -16.82 0.62
CA LEU A 52 8.69 -17.44 0.81
C LEU A 52 8.63 -18.08 2.21
N LEU A 53 7.69 -17.62 3.04
CA LEU A 53 7.50 -18.18 4.38
C LEU A 53 6.41 -19.24 4.38
N GLY A 54 6.67 -20.37 5.05
CA GLY A 54 5.74 -21.47 5.20
C GLY A 54 6.43 -22.82 5.07
N LYS A 55 5.63 -23.89 5.06
CA LYS A 55 6.13 -25.27 4.99
C LYS A 55 6.77 -25.54 3.63
N LYS A 56 8.04 -25.91 3.66
CA LYS A 56 8.89 -26.08 2.48
C LYS A 56 8.28 -27.01 1.44
N ASP A 57 7.71 -28.13 1.88
CA ASP A 57 7.14 -29.14 0.94
C ASP A 57 5.95 -28.60 0.15
N PHE A 58 5.06 -27.82 0.80
CA PHE A 58 3.93 -27.17 0.13
C PHE A 58 4.39 -26.11 -0.87
N ILE A 59 5.34 -25.27 -0.48
CA ILE A 59 5.89 -24.24 -1.35
C ILE A 59 6.58 -24.86 -2.57
N LEU A 60 7.44 -25.85 -2.37
CA LEU A 60 8.13 -26.53 -3.47
C LEU A 60 7.15 -27.22 -4.43
N LYS A 61 6.08 -27.83 -3.89
CA LYS A 61 5.01 -28.41 -4.73
C LYS A 61 4.37 -27.34 -5.61
N ASN A 62 3.97 -26.19 -5.04
CA ASN A 62 3.34 -25.10 -5.77
C ASN A 62 4.26 -24.50 -6.85
N LEU A 63 5.54 -24.31 -6.53
CA LEU A 63 6.53 -23.81 -7.49
C LEU A 63 6.68 -24.79 -8.68
N LYS A 64 6.78 -26.09 -8.41
CA LYS A 64 6.87 -27.11 -9.44
C LYS A 64 5.61 -27.20 -10.29
N GLU A 65 4.41 -27.16 -9.69
CA GLU A 65 3.14 -27.15 -10.42
C GLU A 65 3.00 -25.95 -11.35
N THR A 66 3.59 -24.82 -11.00
CA THR A 66 3.62 -23.61 -11.84
C THR A 66 4.76 -23.62 -12.87
N GLY A 67 5.66 -24.61 -12.83
CA GLY A 67 6.80 -24.74 -13.74
C GLY A 67 7.95 -23.81 -13.38
N ILE A 68 8.15 -23.51 -12.10
CA ILE A 68 9.34 -22.83 -11.57
C ILE A 68 10.28 -23.90 -11.02
N ASP A 69 11.28 -24.27 -11.80
CA ASP A 69 12.29 -25.27 -11.41
C ASP A 69 13.59 -24.61 -10.93
N ASN A 70 13.86 -23.37 -11.34
CA ASN A 70 15.05 -22.64 -10.94
C ASN A 70 14.73 -21.77 -9.69
N LEU A 71 15.38 -22.09 -8.59
CA LEU A 71 15.21 -21.44 -7.28
C LEU A 71 16.33 -20.46 -6.95
N ASN A 72 17.19 -20.06 -7.89
CA ASN A 72 18.36 -19.21 -7.61
C ASN A 72 18.00 -17.86 -6.97
N THR A 73 16.79 -17.36 -7.16
CA THR A 73 16.27 -16.11 -6.57
C THR A 73 15.16 -16.35 -5.56
N ILE A 74 14.96 -17.60 -5.10
CA ILE A 74 13.87 -17.97 -4.20
C ILE A 74 14.43 -18.69 -2.99
N ASP A 75 14.30 -18.07 -1.83
CA ASP A 75 14.58 -18.66 -0.53
C ASP A 75 13.28 -19.12 0.13
N ILE A 76 13.31 -20.29 0.77
CA ILE A 76 12.14 -20.82 1.49
C ILE A 76 12.52 -21.00 2.94
N ILE A 77 11.73 -20.37 3.83
CA ILE A 77 11.93 -20.45 5.28
C ILE A 77 10.63 -20.93 5.92
N ASP A 78 10.74 -21.95 6.78
CA ASP A 78 9.63 -22.40 7.64
C ASP A 78 9.76 -21.75 9.03
N PRO A 79 8.92 -20.73 9.35
CA PRO A 79 8.98 -20.08 10.65
C PRO A 79 8.61 -20.98 11.85
N SER A 80 7.99 -22.13 11.61
CA SER A 80 7.71 -23.11 12.71
C SER A 80 9.01 -23.76 13.23
N LEU A 81 10.06 -23.77 12.40
CA LEU A 81 11.41 -24.22 12.72
C LEU A 81 12.42 -23.10 12.38
N PRO A 82 12.35 -21.95 13.05
CA PRO A 82 13.00 -20.74 12.60
C PRO A 82 14.52 -20.85 12.69
N PRO A 83 15.24 -20.63 11.61
CA PRO A 83 16.68 -20.40 11.74
C PRO A 83 16.89 -19.11 12.55
N ASN A 84 17.93 -19.09 13.40
CA ASN A 84 18.31 -17.94 14.23
C ASN A 84 17.21 -17.45 15.20
N LEU A 85 16.43 -18.36 15.81
CA LEU A 85 15.36 -18.06 16.77
C LEU A 85 15.78 -17.01 17.81
N ASP A 86 16.92 -17.20 18.46
CA ASP A 86 17.41 -16.32 19.53
C ASP A 86 17.69 -14.89 19.01
N LYS A 87 18.19 -14.72 17.79
CA LYS A 87 18.38 -13.41 17.17
C LYS A 87 17.08 -12.64 17.09
N TYR A 88 16.03 -13.26 16.58
CA TYR A 88 14.74 -12.60 16.38
C TYR A 88 13.98 -12.41 17.71
N LYS A 89 14.12 -13.32 18.66
CA LYS A 89 13.63 -13.12 20.04
C LYS A 89 14.25 -11.89 20.68
N ASN A 90 15.55 -11.72 20.56
CA ASN A 90 16.26 -10.56 21.10
C ASN A 90 15.77 -9.25 20.47
N ILE A 91 15.54 -9.22 19.16
CA ILE A 91 14.95 -8.04 18.48
C ILE A 91 13.57 -7.71 19.07
N LEU A 92 12.68 -8.71 19.23
CA LEU A 92 11.36 -8.51 19.85
C LEU A 92 11.49 -8.04 21.30
N PHE A 93 12.33 -8.70 22.08
CA PHE A 93 12.56 -8.35 23.47
C PHE A 93 12.97 -6.87 23.62
N ASP A 94 13.94 -6.41 22.83
CA ASP A 94 14.42 -5.03 22.88
C ASP A 94 13.33 -4.04 22.47
N ILE A 95 12.55 -4.35 21.41
CA ILE A 95 11.44 -3.52 20.97
C ILE A 95 10.38 -3.38 22.07
N PHE A 96 9.96 -4.48 22.71
CA PHE A 96 8.92 -4.43 23.73
C PHE A 96 9.42 -3.82 25.03
N LYS A 97 10.65 -4.11 25.43
CA LYS A 97 11.32 -3.50 26.59
C LYS A 97 11.42 -1.98 26.43
N SER A 98 11.76 -1.47 25.25
CA SER A 98 11.80 -0.03 24.99
C SER A 98 10.44 0.66 25.13
N LYS A 99 9.35 -0.10 24.99
CA LYS A 99 7.96 0.33 25.20
C LYS A 99 7.45 0.07 26.65
N GLY A 100 8.34 -0.33 27.57
CA GLY A 100 7.99 -0.65 28.94
C GLY A 100 7.20 -1.97 29.12
N LYS A 101 7.26 -2.87 28.14
CA LYS A 101 6.54 -4.15 28.16
C LYS A 101 7.53 -5.30 28.28
N MET A 102 7.27 -6.20 29.23
CA MET A 102 8.01 -7.46 29.36
C MET A 102 7.13 -8.60 28.88
N LEU A 103 7.58 -9.31 27.86
CA LEU A 103 6.91 -10.50 27.34
C LEU A 103 7.58 -11.75 27.87
N SER A 104 6.81 -12.84 28.05
CA SER A 104 7.37 -14.14 28.42
C SER A 104 8.15 -14.76 27.25
N GLU A 105 9.10 -15.65 27.56
CA GLU A 105 9.84 -16.40 26.54
C GLU A 105 8.93 -17.15 25.58
N GLU A 106 7.89 -17.79 26.09
CA GLU A 106 6.89 -18.50 25.30
C GLU A 106 6.15 -17.56 24.32
N THR A 107 5.82 -16.33 24.76
CA THR A 107 5.18 -15.33 23.89
C THR A 107 6.13 -14.90 22.77
N LEU A 108 7.39 -14.65 23.09
CA LEU A 108 8.42 -14.30 22.10
C LEU A 108 8.64 -15.43 21.09
N ASP A 109 8.72 -16.67 21.56
CA ASP A 109 8.84 -17.86 20.69
C ASP A 109 7.66 -17.98 19.72
N ASN A 110 6.43 -17.84 20.23
CA ASN A 110 5.23 -17.91 19.39
C ASN A 110 5.17 -16.77 18.36
N MET A 111 5.59 -15.57 18.74
CA MET A 111 5.65 -14.43 17.80
C MET A 111 6.67 -14.70 16.69
N VAL A 112 7.87 -15.19 16.99
CA VAL A 112 8.88 -15.50 15.96
C VAL A 112 8.39 -16.59 15.01
N LYS A 113 7.59 -17.55 15.49
CA LYS A 113 7.05 -18.66 14.68
C LYS A 113 5.86 -18.28 13.81
N GLU A 114 5.31 -17.09 13.97
CA GLU A 114 4.20 -16.60 13.14
C GLU A 114 4.74 -15.92 11.88
N ASN A 115 4.22 -16.27 10.69
CA ASN A 115 4.76 -15.86 9.40
C ASN A 115 4.88 -14.35 9.23
N ASN A 116 3.87 -13.57 9.61
CA ASN A 116 3.89 -12.11 9.45
C ASN A 116 4.87 -11.44 10.43
N TYR A 117 5.01 -11.97 11.66
CA TYR A 117 6.05 -11.50 12.58
C TYR A 117 7.44 -11.85 12.07
N TYR A 118 7.62 -13.07 11.55
CA TYR A 118 8.90 -13.49 11.00
C TYR A 118 9.31 -12.61 9.81
N ALA A 119 8.38 -12.31 8.91
CA ALA A 119 8.63 -11.38 7.81
C ALA A 119 9.01 -9.97 8.30
N ALA A 120 8.29 -9.44 9.28
CA ALA A 120 8.60 -8.16 9.89
C ALA A 120 10.00 -8.15 10.55
N LEU A 121 10.40 -9.26 11.15
CA LEU A 121 11.73 -9.43 11.77
C LEU A 121 12.85 -9.53 10.73
N LEU A 122 12.64 -10.22 9.60
CA LEU A 122 13.57 -10.22 8.48
C LEU A 122 13.80 -8.81 7.95
N ILE A 123 12.74 -8.02 7.80
CA ILE A 123 12.83 -6.62 7.39
C ILE A 123 13.57 -5.79 8.44
N LYS A 124 13.23 -5.95 9.71
CA LYS A 124 13.87 -5.21 10.82
C LYS A 124 15.35 -5.54 10.96
N ALA A 125 15.75 -6.76 10.63
CA ALA A 125 17.13 -7.23 10.63
C ALA A 125 17.91 -6.85 9.36
N GLY A 126 17.27 -6.23 8.36
CA GLY A 126 17.89 -5.88 7.07
C GLY A 126 18.07 -7.08 6.12
N GLU A 127 17.45 -8.23 6.41
CA GLU A 127 17.53 -9.44 5.57
C GLU A 127 16.49 -9.46 4.45
N ALA A 128 15.41 -8.68 4.61
CA ALA A 128 14.47 -8.35 3.55
C ALA A 128 14.30 -6.83 3.45
N HIS A 129 14.04 -6.34 2.24
CA HIS A 129 13.96 -4.91 1.95
C HIS A 129 12.51 -4.39 1.94
N CYS A 130 11.55 -5.26 1.70
CA CYS A 130 10.12 -4.97 1.71
C CYS A 130 9.32 -6.28 1.81
N GLY A 131 8.00 -6.17 1.99
CA GLY A 131 7.14 -7.35 2.11
C GLY A 131 5.74 -7.16 1.55
N ILE A 132 5.06 -8.29 1.30
CA ILE A 132 3.68 -8.34 0.82
C ILE A 132 2.98 -9.51 1.48
N SER A 133 1.80 -9.25 2.07
CA SER A 133 0.95 -10.25 2.72
C SER A 133 -0.51 -10.06 2.32
N GLY A 134 -1.43 -10.86 2.87
CA GLY A 134 -2.87 -10.68 2.74
C GLY A 134 -3.56 -11.64 1.79
N SER A 135 -2.82 -12.41 1.01
CA SER A 135 -3.44 -13.37 0.09
C SER A 135 -4.10 -14.56 0.83
N ILE A 136 -3.54 -14.95 1.97
CA ILE A 136 -4.11 -15.94 2.91
C ILE A 136 -4.39 -15.26 4.26
N SER A 137 -3.45 -14.47 4.75
CA SER A 137 -3.53 -13.75 6.02
C SER A 137 -4.63 -12.69 6.01
N SER A 138 -5.21 -12.39 7.19
CA SER A 138 -6.08 -11.22 7.31
C SER A 138 -5.25 -9.93 7.45
N THR A 139 -5.83 -8.79 7.04
CA THR A 139 -5.20 -7.47 7.22
C THR A 139 -4.79 -7.22 8.68
N GLU A 140 -5.57 -7.68 9.67
CA GLU A 140 -5.24 -7.55 11.09
C GLU A 140 -3.94 -8.30 11.45
N LEU A 141 -3.78 -9.53 10.97
CA LEU A 141 -2.58 -10.35 11.22
C LEU A 141 -1.33 -9.71 10.60
N MET A 142 -1.45 -9.07 9.47
CA MET A 142 -0.36 -8.36 8.81
C MET A 142 -0.06 -7.01 9.49
N MET A 143 -1.08 -6.23 9.83
CA MET A 143 -0.90 -4.89 10.41
C MET A 143 -0.25 -4.90 11.79
N LYS A 144 -0.52 -5.93 12.60
CA LYS A 144 0.02 -6.01 13.95
C LYS A 144 1.56 -6.07 13.99
N PRO A 145 2.26 -6.98 13.31
CA PRO A 145 3.73 -6.96 13.24
C PRO A 145 4.27 -5.73 12.51
N LEU A 146 3.59 -5.20 11.50
CA LEU A 146 3.98 -3.96 10.84
C LEU A 146 4.10 -2.81 11.84
N ILE A 147 3.07 -2.60 12.67
CA ILE A 147 3.05 -1.55 13.70
C ILE A 147 4.04 -1.84 14.84
N GLN A 148 4.13 -3.08 15.27
CA GLN A 148 4.89 -3.43 16.45
C GLN A 148 6.39 -3.54 16.19
N VAL A 149 6.80 -4.04 15.03
CA VAL A 149 8.19 -4.36 14.68
C VAL A 149 8.75 -3.38 13.67
N ILE A 150 8.13 -3.23 12.49
CA ILE A 150 8.67 -2.39 11.41
C ILE A 150 8.65 -0.91 11.79
N GLN A 151 7.56 -0.41 12.38
CA GLN A 151 7.46 0.98 12.84
C GLN A 151 8.26 1.28 14.12
N ALA A 152 8.80 0.27 14.79
CA ALA A 152 9.56 0.48 16.02
C ALA A 152 10.83 1.31 15.77
N GLY A 153 10.97 2.43 16.50
CA GLY A 153 12.10 3.34 16.38
C GLY A 153 11.98 4.38 15.25
N HIS A 154 10.90 4.36 14.44
CA HIS A 154 10.66 5.34 13.39
C HIS A 154 9.67 6.43 13.83
N LYS A 155 9.67 7.57 13.11
CA LYS A 155 8.71 8.66 13.34
C LYS A 155 7.29 8.10 13.23
N LYS A 156 6.46 8.40 14.24
CA LYS A 156 5.07 7.95 14.27
C LYS A 156 4.28 8.66 13.18
N ARG A 157 3.72 7.88 12.25
CA ARG A 157 2.69 8.28 11.28
C ARG A 157 1.50 7.35 11.43
N TYR A 158 0.30 7.83 11.12
CA TYR A 158 -0.89 6.99 11.09
C TYR A 158 -0.91 6.19 9.80
N LEU A 159 -0.73 4.87 9.93
CA LEU A 159 -0.84 3.96 8.78
C LEU A 159 -2.24 4.04 8.20
N ASN A 160 -2.32 4.07 6.90
CA ASN A 160 -3.59 4.05 6.17
C ASN A 160 -3.42 3.32 4.83
N GLY A 161 -4.52 2.99 4.16
CA GLY A 161 -4.49 2.21 2.94
C GLY A 161 -4.90 3.02 1.72
N ALA A 162 -4.13 2.93 0.64
CA ALA A 162 -4.49 3.53 -0.64
C ALA A 162 -4.55 2.48 -1.75
N VAL A 163 -5.45 2.72 -2.70
CA VAL A 163 -5.58 1.93 -3.92
C VAL A 163 -5.53 2.85 -5.13
N LEU A 164 -4.78 2.44 -6.12
CA LEU A 164 -4.89 3.03 -7.45
C LEU A 164 -5.90 2.22 -8.26
N GLU A 165 -6.91 2.91 -8.81
CA GLU A 165 -7.84 2.34 -9.79
C GLU A 165 -7.63 2.99 -11.16
N ILE A 166 -7.67 2.18 -12.20
CA ILE A 166 -7.67 2.61 -13.60
C ILE A 166 -9.01 2.22 -14.19
N ILE A 167 -9.81 3.22 -14.54
CA ILE A 167 -11.18 3.03 -15.06
C ILE A 167 -11.14 3.06 -16.60
N PRO A 168 -11.40 1.94 -17.30
CA PRO A 168 -11.28 1.89 -18.75
C PRO A 168 -12.13 2.94 -19.47
N ASN A 169 -11.52 3.66 -20.41
CA ASN A 169 -12.18 4.71 -21.19
C ASN A 169 -12.75 5.87 -20.37
N CYS A 170 -12.30 6.08 -19.14
CA CYS A 170 -12.72 7.21 -18.33
C CYS A 170 -11.97 8.48 -18.78
N PRO A 171 -12.67 9.57 -19.15
CA PRO A 171 -12.00 10.81 -19.58
C PRO A 171 -11.55 11.69 -18.40
N TYR A 172 -11.77 11.25 -17.18
CA TYR A 172 -11.50 12.00 -15.95
C TYR A 172 -10.29 11.44 -15.21
N GLY A 173 -9.86 12.13 -14.15
CA GLY A 173 -8.68 11.76 -13.39
C GLY A 173 -7.39 12.15 -14.12
N LEU A 174 -6.32 11.38 -13.87
CA LEU A 174 -5.06 11.50 -14.61
C LEU A 174 -4.96 10.34 -15.60
N SER A 175 -5.43 10.56 -16.82
CA SER A 175 -5.48 9.49 -17.85
C SER A 175 -6.18 8.24 -17.30
N ASP A 176 -7.42 8.39 -16.82
CA ASP A 176 -8.27 7.34 -16.22
C ASP A 176 -7.80 6.77 -14.85
N GLN A 177 -6.73 7.33 -14.27
CA GLN A 177 -6.14 6.88 -12.99
C GLN A 177 -6.65 7.70 -11.81
N PHE A 178 -6.99 7.00 -10.74
CA PHE A 178 -7.45 7.58 -9.47
C PHE A 178 -6.79 6.89 -8.28
N LEU A 179 -6.21 7.67 -7.36
CA LEU A 179 -5.79 7.17 -6.06
C LEU A 179 -6.89 7.41 -5.02
N LEU A 180 -7.36 6.38 -4.36
CA LEU A 180 -8.39 6.42 -3.32
C LEU A 180 -7.78 6.13 -1.94
N ALA A 181 -8.06 6.93 -0.91
CA ALA A 181 -7.59 6.74 0.47
C ALA A 181 -8.54 7.42 1.51
N ASP A 182 -8.58 6.99 2.76
CA ASP A 182 -8.17 5.68 3.27
C ASP A 182 -9.25 4.64 2.94
N ILE A 183 -8.85 3.49 2.42
CA ILE A 183 -9.80 2.47 1.98
C ILE A 183 -9.78 1.20 2.86
N ALA A 184 -8.87 1.12 3.87
CA ALA A 184 -8.59 -0.15 4.53
C ALA A 184 -8.31 -0.11 6.04
N VAL A 185 -7.87 0.99 6.64
CA VAL A 185 -7.22 0.96 7.96
C VAL A 185 -7.92 1.78 9.03
N ILE A 186 -8.27 3.04 8.78
CA ILE A 186 -8.82 3.95 9.81
C ILE A 186 -10.33 4.14 9.61
N PRO A 187 -11.18 3.55 10.49
CA PRO A 187 -12.63 3.58 10.29
C PRO A 187 -13.22 4.99 10.26
N ASP A 188 -12.86 5.83 11.22
CA ASP A 188 -13.32 7.22 11.35
C ASP A 188 -12.15 8.11 11.75
N PRO A 189 -11.42 8.70 10.78
CA PRO A 189 -10.22 9.48 11.05
C PRO A 189 -10.54 10.81 11.73
N ASN A 190 -9.76 11.16 12.76
CA ASN A 190 -9.70 12.50 13.31
C ASN A 190 -8.82 13.43 12.43
N GLU A 191 -8.70 14.73 12.78
CA GLU A 191 -7.92 15.70 11.99
C GLU A 191 -6.47 15.30 11.78
N GLU A 192 -5.77 14.79 12.80
CA GLU A 192 -4.36 14.36 12.67
C GLU A 192 -4.23 13.15 11.76
N GLN A 193 -5.14 12.21 11.87
CA GLN A 193 -5.19 11.05 10.99
C GLN A 193 -5.53 11.44 9.54
N MET A 194 -6.49 12.35 9.33
CA MET A 194 -6.80 12.89 8.01
C MET A 194 -5.60 13.62 7.40
N MET A 195 -4.84 14.37 8.20
CA MET A 195 -3.62 15.02 7.72
C MET A 195 -2.61 14.01 7.21
N ASP A 196 -2.35 12.94 7.97
CA ASP A 196 -1.44 11.89 7.52
C ASP A 196 -1.97 11.18 6.27
N ILE A 197 -3.28 10.90 6.19
CA ILE A 197 -3.89 10.33 4.98
C ILE A 197 -3.61 11.22 3.77
N VAL A 198 -3.83 12.53 3.86
CA VAL A 198 -3.60 13.48 2.77
C VAL A 198 -2.14 13.54 2.36
N LEU A 199 -1.23 13.76 3.33
CA LEU A 199 0.19 13.93 3.05
C LEU A 199 0.82 12.65 2.47
N LEU A 200 0.45 11.50 3.02
CA LEU A 200 0.90 10.19 2.53
C LEU A 200 0.31 9.84 1.17
N SER A 201 -0.94 10.22 0.91
CA SER A 201 -1.55 10.04 -0.42
C SER A 201 -0.91 10.94 -1.47
N TYR A 202 -0.48 12.15 -1.11
CA TYR A 202 0.32 13.01 -1.97
C TYR A 202 1.68 12.35 -2.30
N GLU A 203 2.38 11.82 -1.30
CA GLU A 203 3.66 11.12 -1.47
C GLU A 203 3.49 9.88 -2.38
N THR A 204 2.45 9.08 -2.15
CA THR A 204 2.12 7.89 -2.93
C THR A 204 1.75 8.24 -4.38
N ALA A 205 0.86 9.21 -4.57
CA ALA A 205 0.46 9.66 -5.91
C ALA A 205 1.66 10.23 -6.68
N SER A 206 2.52 11.01 -6.02
CA SER A 206 3.75 11.53 -6.64
C SER A 206 4.75 10.43 -7.06
N THR A 207 4.68 9.25 -6.44
CA THR A 207 5.50 8.09 -6.82
C THR A 207 4.86 7.30 -7.98
N LEU A 208 3.53 7.16 -7.97
CA LEU A 208 2.81 6.32 -8.91
C LEU A 208 2.38 7.05 -10.19
N PHE A 209 2.10 8.36 -10.12
CA PHE A 209 1.61 9.14 -11.26
C PHE A 209 2.74 9.76 -12.07
N LYS A 210 2.57 9.80 -13.38
CA LYS A 210 3.41 10.60 -14.29
C LYS A 210 2.98 12.08 -14.39
N GLY A 211 2.09 12.54 -13.49
CA GLY A 211 1.53 13.88 -13.50
C GLY A 211 1.27 14.42 -12.11
N GLU A 212 0.72 15.63 -12.06
CA GLU A 212 0.49 16.36 -10.81
C GLU A 212 -0.67 15.76 -9.99
N PRO A 213 -0.45 15.37 -8.72
CA PRO A 213 -1.53 14.98 -7.82
C PRO A 213 -2.48 16.15 -7.53
N LYS A 214 -3.78 15.96 -7.75
CA LYS A 214 -4.85 16.90 -7.42
C LYS A 214 -5.80 16.26 -6.42
N ILE A 215 -5.73 16.69 -5.17
CA ILE A 215 -6.35 16.04 -4.04
C ILE A 215 -7.72 16.67 -3.75
N ALA A 216 -8.78 15.90 -3.83
CA ALA A 216 -10.11 16.27 -3.39
C ALA A 216 -10.44 15.65 -2.02
N MET A 217 -10.72 16.48 -1.02
CA MET A 217 -11.31 16.04 0.24
C MET A 217 -12.81 15.90 0.06
N LEU A 218 -13.30 14.65 0.04
CA LEU A 218 -14.69 14.34 -0.31
C LEU A 218 -15.67 14.52 0.86
N SER A 219 -16.88 14.92 0.52
CA SER A 219 -17.99 15.06 1.44
C SER A 219 -19.33 14.99 0.68
N TYR A 220 -20.43 14.92 1.40
CA TYR A 220 -21.77 15.14 0.85
C TYR A 220 -22.08 16.63 0.61
N SER A 221 -21.21 17.54 1.03
CA SER A 221 -21.27 18.99 0.87
C SER A 221 -20.25 19.49 -0.14
N THR A 222 -20.51 20.65 -0.76
CA THR A 222 -19.56 21.37 -1.59
C THR A 222 -19.54 22.84 -1.17
N LYS A 223 -18.35 23.33 -0.71
CA LYS A 223 -18.08 24.75 -0.41
C LYS A 223 -19.15 25.41 0.48
N GLY A 224 -19.47 24.77 1.60
CA GLY A 224 -20.37 25.30 2.60
C GLY A 224 -21.85 25.08 2.31
N SER A 225 -22.23 24.19 1.37
CA SER A 225 -23.62 23.85 1.12
C SER A 225 -24.29 23.13 2.31
N ALA A 226 -23.49 22.57 3.22
CA ALA A 226 -23.93 22.03 4.51
C ALA A 226 -22.92 22.37 5.61
N ASN A 227 -23.29 22.07 6.88
CA ASN A 227 -22.42 22.27 8.03
C ASN A 227 -22.49 21.05 8.95
N SER A 228 -21.34 20.53 9.33
CA SER A 228 -21.17 19.46 10.32
C SER A 228 -19.77 19.50 10.91
N GLU A 229 -19.58 18.80 12.03
CA GLU A 229 -18.25 18.66 12.64
C GLU A 229 -17.23 18.05 11.66
N LYS A 230 -17.63 17.00 10.90
CA LYS A 230 -16.76 16.37 9.89
C LYS A 230 -16.36 17.35 8.78
N ILE A 231 -17.26 18.22 8.32
CA ILE A 231 -16.95 19.26 7.33
C ILE A 231 -15.94 20.25 7.90
N ASN A 232 -16.11 20.67 9.17
CA ASN A 232 -15.16 21.56 9.83
C ASN A 232 -13.78 20.92 9.95
N GLN A 233 -13.70 19.64 10.32
CA GLN A 233 -12.43 18.87 10.34
C GLN A 233 -11.76 18.85 8.97
N ILE A 234 -12.50 18.57 7.89
CA ILE A 234 -11.98 18.60 6.51
C ILE A 234 -11.38 19.96 6.17
N ASN A 235 -12.09 21.05 6.46
CA ASN A 235 -11.64 22.40 6.14
C ASN A 235 -10.41 22.82 6.97
N ASN A 236 -10.33 22.39 8.23
CA ASN A 236 -9.17 22.57 9.09
C ASN A 236 -7.95 21.84 8.50
N VAL A 237 -8.12 20.59 8.09
CA VAL A 237 -7.04 19.78 7.47
C VAL A 237 -6.53 20.45 6.20
N ILE A 238 -7.39 20.90 5.30
CA ILE A 238 -6.99 21.61 4.07
C ILE A 238 -6.16 22.84 4.39
N THR A 239 -6.62 23.65 5.38
CA THR A 239 -5.92 24.86 5.81
C THR A 239 -4.53 24.53 6.36
N ARG A 240 -4.42 23.47 7.18
CA ARG A 240 -3.15 23.03 7.77
C ARG A 240 -2.19 22.46 6.72
N VAL A 241 -2.69 21.64 5.78
CA VAL A 241 -1.88 21.07 4.69
C VAL A 241 -1.30 22.18 3.82
N LYS A 242 -2.09 23.16 3.40
CA LYS A 242 -1.62 24.32 2.61
C LYS A 242 -0.58 25.16 3.34
N LYS A 243 -0.62 25.17 4.67
CA LYS A 243 0.38 25.84 5.52
C LYS A 243 1.71 25.10 5.57
N ILE A 244 1.66 23.77 5.60
CA ILE A 244 2.85 22.89 5.64
C ILE A 244 3.54 22.84 4.28
N ASN A 245 2.74 22.68 3.22
CA ASN A 245 3.23 22.62 1.85
C ASN A 245 2.25 23.31 0.90
N PRO A 246 2.51 24.59 0.53
CA PRO A 246 1.66 25.37 -0.36
C PRO A 246 1.56 24.81 -1.79
N ASP A 247 2.51 23.97 -2.21
CA ASP A 247 2.54 23.42 -3.56
C ASP A 247 1.55 22.27 -3.76
N ILE A 248 1.05 21.68 -2.66
CA ILE A 248 0.05 20.61 -2.75
C ILE A 248 -1.27 21.16 -3.29
N LYS A 249 -1.69 20.67 -4.44
CA LYS A 249 -2.99 20.97 -5.02
C LYS A 249 -4.08 20.19 -4.29
N ILE A 250 -4.65 20.83 -3.26
CA ILE A 250 -5.72 20.27 -2.41
C ILE A 250 -6.89 21.21 -2.34
N ASP A 251 -8.11 20.67 -2.43
CA ASP A 251 -9.35 21.42 -2.23
C ASP A 251 -10.45 20.54 -1.61
N GLY A 252 -11.49 21.16 -1.08
CA GLY A 252 -12.63 20.54 -0.40
C GLY A 252 -13.37 21.58 0.46
N GLU A 253 -14.43 21.26 1.17
CA GLU A 253 -15.07 19.94 0.98
C GLU A 253 -15.74 19.92 -0.40
N LEU A 254 -15.70 18.77 -1.10
CA LEU A 254 -16.29 18.60 -2.42
C LEU A 254 -17.17 17.34 -2.46
N GLN A 255 -18.34 17.44 -3.08
CA GLN A 255 -19.07 16.27 -3.53
C GLN A 255 -18.28 15.61 -4.68
N ILE A 256 -18.46 14.30 -4.87
CA ILE A 256 -17.71 13.53 -5.85
C ILE A 256 -17.94 14.03 -7.31
N ASP A 257 -19.14 14.49 -7.61
CA ASP A 257 -19.46 15.09 -8.92
C ASP A 257 -18.69 16.41 -9.13
N ALA A 258 -18.62 17.27 -8.12
CA ALA A 258 -17.84 18.50 -8.19
C ALA A 258 -16.33 18.24 -8.26
N ALA A 259 -15.84 17.16 -7.61
CA ALA A 259 -14.44 16.79 -7.67
C ALA A 259 -14.00 16.30 -9.07
N LEU A 260 -14.88 15.56 -9.76
CA LEU A 260 -14.52 14.82 -10.98
C LEU A 260 -15.02 15.47 -12.28
N PHE A 261 -16.22 16.06 -12.30
CA PHE A 261 -16.86 16.52 -13.52
C PHE A 261 -16.71 18.05 -13.72
N PRO A 262 -16.10 18.50 -14.83
CA PRO A 262 -15.82 19.91 -15.09
C PRO A 262 -17.06 20.82 -15.10
N ASP A 263 -18.20 20.34 -15.55
CA ASP A 263 -19.47 21.09 -15.58
C ASP A 263 -20.03 21.32 -14.15
N ALA A 264 -20.01 20.28 -13.32
CA ALA A 264 -20.39 20.39 -11.91
C ALA A 264 -19.41 21.29 -11.13
N ALA A 265 -18.12 21.16 -11.39
CA ALA A 265 -17.08 22.03 -10.81
C ALA A 265 -17.28 23.49 -11.18
N LYS A 266 -17.55 23.79 -12.46
CA LYS A 266 -17.81 25.14 -12.94
C LYS A 266 -19.03 25.77 -12.28
N ALA A 267 -20.06 24.98 -12.02
CA ALA A 267 -21.29 25.46 -11.37
C ALA A 267 -21.12 25.68 -9.87
N LYS A 268 -20.41 24.78 -9.16
CA LYS A 268 -20.36 24.74 -7.69
C LYS A 268 -19.11 25.40 -7.10
N CYS A 269 -17.96 25.38 -7.80
CA CYS A 269 -16.66 25.83 -7.31
C CYS A 269 -15.73 26.36 -8.43
N PRO A 270 -16.14 27.42 -9.17
CA PRO A 270 -15.48 27.88 -10.40
C PRO A 270 -14.02 28.33 -10.20
N ASN A 271 -13.62 28.66 -8.98
CA ASN A 271 -12.26 29.15 -8.67
C ASN A 271 -11.33 28.03 -8.14
N SER A 272 -11.77 26.78 -8.15
CA SER A 272 -10.96 25.66 -7.65
C SER A 272 -9.95 25.20 -8.71
N GLU A 273 -8.70 25.00 -8.30
CA GLU A 273 -7.66 24.39 -9.15
C GLU A 273 -7.78 22.84 -9.22
N VAL A 274 -8.57 22.25 -8.32
CA VAL A 274 -8.73 20.79 -8.12
C VAL A 274 -10.07 20.29 -8.66
N ALA A 275 -11.15 21.00 -8.39
CA ALA A 275 -12.49 20.56 -8.76
C ALA A 275 -12.61 20.35 -10.29
N GLY A 276 -13.27 19.28 -10.67
CA GLY A 276 -13.40 18.81 -12.06
C GLY A 276 -12.13 18.20 -12.65
N LYS A 277 -11.05 18.06 -11.85
CA LYS A 277 -9.73 17.57 -12.28
C LYS A 277 -9.06 16.69 -11.24
N ALA A 278 -9.78 16.33 -10.16
CA ALA A 278 -9.22 15.51 -9.09
C ALA A 278 -8.80 14.13 -9.60
N ASN A 279 -7.65 13.67 -9.13
CA ASN A 279 -7.11 12.34 -9.39
C ASN A 279 -6.69 11.61 -8.09
N VAL A 280 -6.74 12.31 -6.95
CA VAL A 280 -6.57 11.74 -5.59
C VAL A 280 -7.83 12.05 -4.79
N LEU A 281 -8.51 11.01 -4.34
CA LEU A 281 -9.80 11.09 -3.66
C LEU A 281 -9.63 10.67 -2.20
N ILE A 282 -9.76 11.64 -1.28
CA ILE A 282 -9.68 11.40 0.15
C ILE A 282 -11.10 11.36 0.73
N PHE A 283 -11.44 10.23 1.33
CA PHE A 283 -12.76 9.99 1.89
C PHE A 283 -12.85 10.44 3.35
N PRO A 284 -14.04 10.89 3.81
CA PRO A 284 -14.23 11.33 5.19
C PRO A 284 -14.15 10.19 6.20
N GLU A 285 -14.44 8.96 5.77
CA GLU A 285 -14.45 7.76 6.61
C GLU A 285 -14.43 6.47 5.76
N LEU A 286 -14.10 5.33 6.39
CA LEU A 286 -13.83 4.07 5.72
C LEU A 286 -15.03 3.45 5.00
N ASN A 287 -16.28 3.62 5.53
CA ASN A 287 -17.44 3.02 4.89
C ASN A 287 -17.68 3.60 3.50
N SER A 288 -17.66 4.94 3.38
CA SER A 288 -17.82 5.62 2.08
C SER A 288 -16.69 5.22 1.13
N ALA A 289 -15.45 5.17 1.60
CA ALA A 289 -14.29 4.80 0.80
C ALA A 289 -14.39 3.36 0.26
N ASN A 290 -14.64 2.40 1.14
CA ASN A 290 -14.70 0.98 0.77
C ASN A 290 -15.88 0.66 -0.14
N MET A 291 -17.06 1.29 0.11
CA MET A 291 -18.22 1.12 -0.76
C MET A 291 -17.98 1.68 -2.16
N VAL A 292 -17.46 2.90 -2.27
CA VAL A 292 -17.16 3.53 -3.57
C VAL A 292 -16.10 2.74 -4.34
N LEU A 293 -15.01 2.33 -3.67
CA LEU A 293 -13.99 1.46 -4.25
C LEU A 293 -14.61 0.19 -4.87
N LYS A 294 -15.47 -0.52 -4.12
CA LYS A 294 -16.10 -1.75 -4.61
C LYS A 294 -17.07 -1.50 -5.77
N VAL A 295 -17.80 -0.38 -5.75
CA VAL A 295 -18.68 0.02 -6.84
C VAL A 295 -17.88 0.29 -8.11
N ILE A 296 -16.84 1.11 -8.04
CA ILE A 296 -15.99 1.44 -9.19
C ILE A 296 -15.36 0.17 -9.76
N HIS A 297 -14.69 -0.61 -8.89
CA HIS A 297 -14.02 -1.83 -9.32
C HIS A 297 -14.97 -2.82 -10.01
N ARG A 298 -16.19 -3.04 -9.47
CA ARG A 298 -17.11 -4.07 -9.98
C ARG A 298 -18.02 -3.60 -11.10
N LEU A 299 -18.50 -2.34 -11.06
CA LEU A 299 -19.45 -1.83 -12.04
C LEU A 299 -18.77 -1.09 -13.20
N ALA A 300 -17.67 -0.39 -12.96
CA ALA A 300 -16.93 0.29 -14.02
C ALA A 300 -15.83 -0.60 -14.65
N GLY A 301 -15.61 -1.80 -14.14
CA GLY A 301 -14.58 -2.71 -14.64
C GLY A 301 -13.15 -2.17 -14.44
N ALA A 302 -12.96 -1.37 -13.40
CA ALA A 302 -11.66 -0.79 -13.11
C ALA A 302 -10.61 -1.85 -12.75
N SER A 303 -9.39 -1.65 -13.21
CA SER A 303 -8.22 -2.39 -12.73
C SER A 303 -7.82 -1.88 -11.35
N TYR A 304 -7.53 -2.81 -10.43
CA TYR A 304 -7.26 -2.55 -9.02
C TYR A 304 -5.77 -2.78 -8.72
N TYR A 305 -5.07 -1.77 -8.24
CA TYR A 305 -3.66 -1.84 -7.86
C TYR A 305 -3.49 -1.42 -6.40
N GLY A 306 -3.32 -2.39 -5.51
CA GLY A 306 -3.19 -2.16 -4.07
C GLY A 306 -3.49 -3.42 -3.25
N THR A 307 -3.62 -3.33 -1.94
CA THR A 307 -3.61 -2.11 -1.11
C THR A 307 -2.19 -1.67 -0.79
N THR A 308 -1.86 -0.45 -1.13
CA THR A 308 -0.61 0.17 -0.69
C THR A 308 -0.78 0.68 0.74
N ILE A 309 -0.01 0.14 1.68
CA ILE A 309 0.02 0.64 3.06
C ILE A 309 0.94 1.85 3.12
N GLN A 310 0.35 3.00 3.37
CA GLN A 310 1.03 4.29 3.48
C GLN A 310 1.51 4.53 4.91
N GLY A 311 2.63 5.25 5.05
CA GLY A 311 3.20 5.63 6.34
C GLY A 311 4.04 4.56 7.02
N ALA A 312 4.18 3.37 6.44
CA ALA A 312 5.11 2.36 6.91
C ALA A 312 6.56 2.82 6.75
N ALA A 313 7.40 2.57 7.75
CA ALA A 313 8.82 2.91 7.71
C ALA A 313 9.57 2.16 6.60
N ILE A 314 9.18 0.93 6.36
CA ILE A 314 9.62 0.10 5.22
C ILE A 314 8.36 -0.42 4.52
N PRO A 315 8.32 -0.45 3.18
CA PRO A 315 7.15 -0.91 2.45
C PRO A 315 6.75 -2.34 2.81
N PHE A 316 5.51 -2.49 3.27
CA PHE A 316 4.90 -3.78 3.58
C PHE A 316 3.42 -3.69 3.22
N ASN A 317 3.06 -4.21 2.04
CA ASN A 317 1.76 -4.00 1.44
C ASN A 317 0.80 -5.18 1.66
N ASP A 318 -0.49 -4.88 1.53
CA ASP A 318 -1.59 -5.83 1.69
C ASP A 318 -2.21 -6.19 0.33
N VAL A 319 -2.66 -7.42 0.19
CA VAL A 319 -3.51 -7.83 -0.93
C VAL A 319 -4.80 -8.44 -0.41
N SER A 320 -5.85 -8.37 -1.21
CA SER A 320 -7.12 -9.02 -0.85
C SER A 320 -6.98 -10.54 -0.92
N ARG A 321 -7.60 -11.25 0.01
CA ARG A 321 -7.76 -12.71 -0.07
C ARG A 321 -8.43 -13.20 -1.36
N GLY A 322 -9.17 -12.32 -2.02
CA GLY A 322 -9.76 -12.55 -3.34
C GLY A 322 -8.91 -12.06 -4.51
N CYS A 323 -7.61 -11.80 -4.32
CA CYS A 323 -6.71 -11.35 -5.38
C CYS A 323 -6.48 -12.44 -6.44
N PHE A 324 -6.17 -12.00 -7.64
CA PHE A 324 -5.66 -12.87 -8.71
C PHE A 324 -4.12 -12.89 -8.72
N PRO A 325 -3.48 -13.86 -9.36
CA PRO A 325 -2.02 -13.90 -9.49
C PRO A 325 -1.44 -12.60 -10.09
N ILE A 326 -2.13 -11.98 -11.02
CA ILE A 326 -1.69 -10.73 -11.65
C ILE A 326 -1.66 -9.55 -10.67
N ASP A 327 -2.56 -9.52 -9.69
CA ASP A 327 -2.56 -8.48 -8.65
C ASP A 327 -1.30 -8.57 -7.79
N LEU A 328 -0.83 -9.79 -7.49
CA LEU A 328 0.43 -10.04 -6.78
C LEU A 328 1.64 -9.61 -7.60
N VAL A 329 1.61 -9.74 -8.92
CA VAL A 329 2.67 -9.23 -9.81
C VAL A 329 2.80 -7.71 -9.65
N TRP A 330 1.69 -6.98 -9.79
CA TRP A 330 1.73 -5.53 -9.83
C TRP A 330 1.97 -4.92 -8.44
N ILE A 331 1.41 -5.48 -7.38
CA ILE A 331 1.72 -4.99 -6.03
C ILE A 331 3.20 -5.24 -5.68
N SER A 332 3.82 -6.30 -6.17
CA SER A 332 5.27 -6.53 -6.00
C SER A 332 6.08 -5.42 -6.67
N GLY A 333 5.71 -5.06 -7.90
CA GLY A 333 6.33 -3.95 -8.60
C GLY A 333 6.14 -2.60 -7.89
N MET A 334 4.91 -2.31 -7.44
CA MET A 334 4.61 -1.08 -6.68
C MET A 334 5.36 -1.03 -5.34
N THR A 335 5.51 -2.17 -4.66
CA THR A 335 6.29 -2.26 -3.41
C THR A 335 7.76 -1.94 -3.64
N LEU A 336 8.34 -2.41 -4.75
CA LEU A 336 9.69 -2.03 -5.16
C LEU A 336 9.79 -0.55 -5.54
N MET A 337 8.79 0.02 -6.22
CA MET A 337 8.76 1.47 -6.52
C MET A 337 8.74 2.31 -5.23
N GLN A 338 7.94 1.90 -4.24
CA GLN A 338 7.92 2.56 -2.93
C GLN A 338 9.29 2.48 -2.26
N ARG A 339 9.91 1.29 -2.24
CA ARG A 339 11.25 1.08 -1.66
C ARG A 339 12.28 1.98 -2.34
N LYS A 340 12.32 1.96 -3.67
CA LYS A 340 13.21 2.79 -4.47
C LYS A 340 13.04 4.28 -4.17
N ASN A 341 11.80 4.77 -4.11
CA ASN A 341 11.51 6.17 -3.79
C ASN A 341 12.02 6.57 -2.39
N LEU A 342 11.95 5.69 -1.40
CA LEU A 342 12.48 5.95 -0.06
C LEU A 342 14.03 5.98 -0.05
N GLU A 343 14.67 5.09 -0.81
CA GLU A 343 16.13 5.08 -0.98
C GLU A 343 16.61 6.34 -1.72
N ASP A 344 15.96 6.69 -2.84
CA ASP A 344 16.29 7.89 -3.64
C ASP A 344 16.15 9.19 -2.82
N LYS A 345 15.28 9.21 -1.82
CA LYS A 345 15.11 10.32 -0.86
C LYS A 345 16.03 10.23 0.38
N ASN A 346 16.90 9.22 0.46
CA ASN A 346 17.75 8.92 1.62
C ASN A 346 16.95 8.78 2.94
N MET A 347 15.75 8.26 2.88
CA MET A 347 14.90 8.03 4.04
C MET A 347 15.16 6.65 4.69
N ILE A 348 15.76 5.74 3.93
CA ILE A 348 16.17 4.38 4.34
C ILE A 348 17.45 3.99 3.59
N GLU A 349 18.20 3.00 4.14
CA GLU A 349 19.40 2.39 3.52
C GLU A 349 19.04 1.22 2.59
#